data_45b3ce0a4871851fe0697801ae6e8d0b
#
_entry.id   45b3ce0a4871851fe0697801ae6e8d0b
#
_cell.length_a   1.000
_cell.length_b   1.000
_cell.length_c   1.000
_cell.angle_alpha   90.00
_cell.angle_beta   90.00
_cell.angle_gamma   90.00
#
_symmetry.space_group_name_H-M   'P 1'
#
loop_
_entity.id
_entity.type
_entity.pdbx_description
1 polymer ?
#
loop_
_entity_poly.entity_id
_entity_poly.type
_entity_poly.pdbx_seq_one_letter_code
_entity_poly.pdbx_strand_id
1 'polypeptide(L)'
;MSERWTPDSWRSKPVQQMPDYPDAKALGDVEAQLSTFPPLVFAGEARNLKKALASVAAGESFLLQGGDCAESFAEHGANNIRDLFRVFLQMAIVLTYAGASPVVKVGRIAGQFAKPRSAPFEKRDGVELPSYRGDIVNDIGFTAESRVPDPRRQLEAYRQSAATLNLLRAFAKGGYASVENVHRWMLQSVSDSPQSKAYADLADRVSGALDFMRACGLTFAVDSSLGTTDFYTSHEALLLGYEQAMTRVDSTTGDWYATSGHMLWIGDRTRQLDHAHVEYFRGIKNPIGLKCGPSLKTDELLKLIDVLNPDNEPGRLTLIGRFGHEKIGDHLPAMIRAVQREGRKVVWSCDPMHGNTITSNSGYKTRPFDRILSEVRSFFTIHAAEGTHAGGVHLEMTGQNVTECIGGARAITDEDLNNRYHTACDPRLNAEQSIDMAFLIADLLKQGRAGKVSPLPVAAGL
;
A
#
# COMPACT_ATOMS: atom_id res chain seq x y z
N MET A 1 -27.70 9.48 21.38
CA MET A 1 -27.15 10.38 20.34
C MET A 1 -25.67 10.10 20.28
N SER A 2 -25.13 9.68 19.14
CA SER A 2 -23.68 9.55 19.02
C SER A 2 -23.07 10.95 19.19
N GLU A 3 -22.08 11.08 20.06
CA GLU A 3 -21.33 12.33 20.20
C GLU A 3 -20.90 12.83 18.83
N ARG A 4 -21.07 14.14 18.60
CA ARG A 4 -20.66 14.78 17.35
C ARG A 4 -19.15 14.60 17.19
N TRP A 5 -18.72 13.98 16.10
CA TRP A 5 -17.31 13.76 15.80
C TRP A 5 -16.57 15.09 15.58
N THR A 6 -15.37 15.17 16.13
CA THR A 6 -14.39 16.22 15.87
C THR A 6 -13.02 15.59 15.63
N PRO A 7 -12.06 16.26 14.95
CA PRO A 7 -10.74 15.68 14.68
C PRO A 7 -9.96 15.20 15.91
N ASP A 8 -10.31 15.67 17.10
CA ASP A 8 -9.70 15.34 18.38
C ASP A 8 -10.53 14.37 19.23
N SER A 9 -11.72 13.93 18.79
CA SER A 9 -12.59 13.03 19.56
C SER A 9 -11.92 11.70 19.92
N TRP A 10 -10.94 11.26 19.13
CA TRP A 10 -10.14 10.07 19.41
C TRP A 10 -9.32 10.15 20.70
N ARG A 11 -9.01 11.37 21.19
CA ARG A 11 -8.20 11.57 22.42
C ARG A 11 -8.92 11.09 23.67
N SER A 12 -10.23 10.93 23.62
CA SER A 12 -11.05 10.36 24.72
C SER A 12 -11.11 8.84 24.70
N LYS A 13 -10.52 8.17 23.70
CA LYS A 13 -10.60 6.73 23.51
C LYS A 13 -9.28 6.04 23.86
N PRO A 14 -9.30 4.76 24.26
CA PRO A 14 -8.08 3.99 24.42
C PRO A 14 -7.27 3.98 23.12
N VAL A 15 -5.96 4.16 23.23
CA VAL A 15 -5.05 4.18 22.06
C VAL A 15 -4.01 3.07 22.17
N GLN A 16 -3.70 2.45 21.04
CA GLN A 16 -2.66 1.43 20.93
C GLN A 16 -1.55 1.90 20.02
N GLN A 17 -0.34 1.38 20.21
CA GLN A 17 0.82 1.60 19.34
C GLN A 17 1.32 3.06 19.27
N MET A 18 0.80 3.97 20.06
CA MET A 18 1.35 5.32 20.17
C MET A 18 2.68 5.32 20.95
N PRO A 19 3.68 6.09 20.54
CA PRO A 19 4.91 6.26 21.32
C PRO A 19 4.68 7.16 22.52
N ASP A 20 5.41 6.90 23.60
CA ASP A 20 5.48 7.77 24.77
C ASP A 20 6.56 8.84 24.52
N TYR A 21 6.15 10.05 24.24
CA TYR A 21 7.06 11.19 24.08
C TYR A 21 7.44 11.74 25.47
N PRO A 22 8.74 11.84 25.77
CA PRO A 22 9.19 12.31 27.09
C PRO A 22 8.89 13.79 27.35
N ASP A 23 8.72 14.58 26.27
CA ASP A 23 8.38 16.01 26.34
C ASP A 23 7.00 16.25 25.68
N ALA A 24 5.96 16.23 26.50
CA ALA A 24 4.58 16.49 26.05
C ALA A 24 4.39 17.92 25.55
N LYS A 25 5.16 18.90 26.07
CA LYS A 25 5.09 20.27 25.59
C LYS A 25 5.66 20.38 24.18
N ALA A 26 6.85 19.80 23.93
CA ALA A 26 7.42 19.76 22.59
C ALA A 26 6.50 19.05 21.59
N LEU A 27 5.81 17.97 21.99
CA LEU A 27 4.82 17.32 21.14
C LEU A 27 3.66 18.27 20.79
N GLY A 28 3.10 18.97 21.77
CA GLY A 28 2.02 19.94 21.53
C GLY A 28 2.45 21.10 20.65
N ASP A 29 3.67 21.61 20.83
CA ASP A 29 4.23 22.70 20.01
C ASP A 29 4.41 22.23 18.54
N VAL A 30 4.85 20.99 18.30
CA VAL A 30 4.99 20.38 16.97
C VAL A 30 3.61 20.16 16.30
N GLU A 31 2.64 19.60 17.02
CA GLU A 31 1.27 19.40 16.50
C GLU A 31 0.64 20.77 16.13
N ALA A 32 0.80 21.79 16.97
CA ALA A 32 0.34 23.15 16.69
C ALA A 32 1.01 23.73 15.45
N GLN A 33 2.31 23.55 15.28
CA GLN A 33 3.05 24.01 14.10
C GLN A 33 2.57 23.28 12.82
N LEU A 34 2.43 21.96 12.84
CA LEU A 34 1.91 21.16 11.72
C LEU A 34 0.49 21.62 11.30
N SER A 35 -0.33 22.03 12.26
CA SER A 35 -1.69 22.52 11.95
C SER A 35 -1.70 23.80 11.11
N THR A 36 -0.59 24.57 11.10
CA THR A 36 -0.42 25.77 10.28
C THR A 36 0.20 25.49 8.91
N PHE A 37 0.72 24.28 8.69
CA PHE A 37 1.39 23.95 7.43
C PHE A 37 0.36 23.71 6.30
N PRO A 38 0.75 23.93 5.03
CA PRO A 38 -0.10 23.62 3.89
C PRO A 38 -0.52 22.14 3.87
N PRO A 39 -1.72 21.82 3.39
CA PRO A 39 -2.13 20.43 3.18
C PRO A 39 -1.20 19.76 2.16
N LEU A 40 -0.86 18.49 2.38
CA LEU A 40 -0.07 17.70 1.43
C LEU A 40 -0.92 17.25 0.24
N VAL A 41 -2.20 16.94 0.50
CA VAL A 41 -3.19 16.59 -0.52
C VAL A 41 -4.49 17.37 -0.30
N PHE A 42 -5.30 17.53 -1.36
CA PHE A 42 -6.59 18.21 -1.30
C PHE A 42 -7.75 17.23 -1.28
N ALA A 43 -8.85 17.66 -0.67
CA ALA A 43 -10.09 16.89 -0.61
C ALA A 43 -10.58 16.43 -1.99
N GLY A 44 -10.41 17.26 -3.03
CA GLY A 44 -10.74 16.91 -4.41
C GLY A 44 -9.97 15.71 -4.94
N GLU A 45 -8.66 15.61 -4.62
CA GLU A 45 -7.84 14.45 -5.01
C GLU A 45 -8.31 13.17 -4.28
N ALA A 46 -8.64 13.28 -2.97
CA ALA A 46 -9.18 12.16 -2.20
C ALA A 46 -10.56 11.70 -2.75
N ARG A 47 -11.43 12.63 -3.16
CA ARG A 47 -12.70 12.30 -3.83
C ARG A 47 -12.48 11.59 -5.16
N ASN A 48 -11.51 12.03 -5.96
CA ASN A 48 -11.17 11.37 -7.23
C ASN A 48 -10.67 9.94 -6.99
N LEU A 49 -9.81 9.73 -5.99
CA LEU A 49 -9.40 8.38 -5.62
C LEU A 49 -10.59 7.53 -5.14
N LYS A 50 -11.48 8.07 -4.31
CA LYS A 50 -12.69 7.35 -3.85
C LYS A 50 -13.56 6.91 -5.04
N LYS A 51 -13.75 7.78 -6.03
CA LYS A 51 -14.46 7.45 -7.27
C LYS A 51 -13.77 6.34 -8.07
N ALA A 52 -12.44 6.40 -8.19
CA ALA A 52 -11.66 5.33 -8.85
C ALA A 52 -11.77 4.00 -8.09
N LEU A 53 -11.73 4.02 -6.76
CA LEU A 53 -11.91 2.83 -5.93
C LEU A 53 -13.36 2.28 -5.99
N ALA A 54 -14.35 3.11 -6.27
CA ALA A 54 -15.71 2.65 -6.53
C ALA A 54 -15.78 1.77 -7.79
N SER A 55 -15.06 2.12 -8.86
CA SER A 55 -14.92 1.26 -10.05
C SER A 55 -14.19 -0.06 -9.72
N VAL A 56 -13.23 -0.02 -8.80
CA VAL A 56 -12.58 -1.27 -8.32
C VAL A 56 -13.58 -2.14 -7.58
N ALA A 57 -14.40 -1.57 -6.69
CA ALA A 57 -15.45 -2.32 -5.97
C ALA A 57 -16.50 -2.92 -6.92
N ALA A 58 -16.75 -2.28 -8.06
CA ALA A 58 -17.64 -2.76 -9.11
C ALA A 58 -17.01 -3.82 -10.04
N GLY A 59 -15.71 -4.11 -9.90
CA GLY A 59 -14.99 -5.05 -10.77
C GLY A 59 -14.58 -4.48 -12.13
N GLU A 60 -14.66 -3.15 -12.31
CA GLU A 60 -14.35 -2.44 -13.55
C GLU A 60 -12.90 -1.97 -13.62
N SER A 61 -12.19 -1.95 -12.49
CA SER A 61 -10.80 -1.52 -12.35
C SER A 61 -10.05 -2.42 -11.38
N PHE A 62 -8.72 -2.32 -11.37
CA PHE A 62 -7.86 -3.06 -10.44
C PHE A 62 -7.02 -2.11 -9.60
N LEU A 63 -6.92 -2.36 -8.28
CA LEU A 63 -6.09 -1.58 -7.36
C LEU A 63 -4.67 -2.14 -7.29
N LEU A 64 -3.69 -1.37 -7.71
CA LEU A 64 -2.28 -1.59 -7.43
C LEU A 64 -1.85 -0.64 -6.31
N GLN A 65 -1.75 -1.16 -5.08
CA GLN A 65 -1.22 -0.43 -3.94
C GLN A 65 0.13 -1.03 -3.54
N GLY A 66 1.17 -0.20 -3.41
CA GLY A 66 2.49 -0.72 -3.05
C GLY A 66 3.50 0.39 -2.74
N GLY A 67 4.68 -0.01 -2.30
CA GLY A 67 5.79 0.88 -1.97
C GLY A 67 6.44 0.50 -0.64
N ASP A 68 7.04 1.46 0.04
CA ASP A 68 7.88 1.17 1.19
C ASP A 68 7.16 0.47 2.34
N CYS A 69 7.91 -0.36 3.05
CA CYS A 69 7.51 -0.90 4.35
C CYS A 69 7.42 0.21 5.41
N ALA A 70 8.49 0.98 5.54
CA ALA A 70 8.57 2.24 6.24
C ALA A 70 9.63 3.09 5.55
N GLU A 71 9.24 4.28 5.12
CA GLU A 71 10.15 5.25 4.51
C GLU A 71 11.23 5.65 5.51
N SER A 72 12.47 5.75 5.04
CA SER A 72 13.61 6.21 5.82
C SER A 72 14.04 7.61 5.40
N PHE A 73 14.35 8.46 6.37
CA PHE A 73 14.91 9.79 6.09
C PHE A 73 16.24 9.71 5.33
N ALA A 74 17.02 8.67 5.59
CA ALA A 74 18.31 8.45 4.92
C ALA A 74 18.16 8.01 3.46
N GLU A 75 17.08 7.30 3.11
CA GLU A 75 16.81 6.85 1.74
C GLU A 75 16.02 7.88 0.91
N HIS A 76 15.60 9.01 1.51
CA HIS A 76 14.87 10.04 0.81
C HIS A 76 15.73 10.69 -0.28
N GLY A 77 15.34 10.51 -1.53
CA GLY A 77 16.08 11.04 -2.66
C GLY A 77 15.36 10.90 -3.99
N ALA A 78 15.65 11.82 -4.92
CA ALA A 78 14.99 11.88 -6.22
C ALA A 78 15.08 10.55 -7.02
N ASN A 79 16.20 9.85 -6.92
CA ASN A 79 16.39 8.57 -7.61
C ASN A 79 15.48 7.48 -7.05
N ASN A 80 15.39 7.35 -5.72
CA ASN A 80 14.54 6.34 -5.09
C ASN A 80 13.06 6.57 -5.40
N ILE A 81 12.61 7.82 -5.35
CA ILE A 81 11.24 8.21 -5.71
C ILE A 81 10.96 7.92 -7.19
N ARG A 82 11.88 8.31 -8.10
CA ARG A 82 11.77 8.06 -9.53
C ARG A 82 11.71 6.56 -9.84
N ASP A 83 12.60 5.77 -9.25
CA ASP A 83 12.73 4.35 -9.55
C ASP A 83 11.51 3.57 -9.05
N LEU A 84 10.98 3.89 -7.87
CA LEU A 84 9.71 3.34 -7.40
C LEU A 84 8.56 3.71 -8.34
N PHE A 85 8.45 4.95 -8.76
CA PHE A 85 7.42 5.41 -9.69
C PHE A 85 7.51 4.68 -11.05
N ARG A 86 8.72 4.45 -11.57
CA ARG A 86 8.93 3.68 -12.81
C ARG A 86 8.44 2.24 -12.68
N VAL A 87 8.82 1.53 -11.61
CA VAL A 87 8.35 0.16 -11.36
C VAL A 87 6.83 0.11 -11.27
N PHE A 88 6.22 1.08 -10.58
CA PHE A 88 4.77 1.19 -10.51
C PHE A 88 4.11 1.30 -11.89
N LEU A 89 4.63 2.16 -12.76
CA LEU A 89 4.08 2.33 -14.11
C LEU A 89 4.28 1.10 -14.98
N GLN A 90 5.42 0.43 -14.88
CA GLN A 90 5.67 -0.83 -15.58
C GLN A 90 4.68 -1.92 -15.13
N MET A 91 4.48 -2.11 -13.82
CA MET A 91 3.48 -3.02 -13.28
C MET A 91 2.07 -2.65 -13.77
N ALA A 92 1.71 -1.37 -13.71
CA ALA A 92 0.39 -0.90 -14.12
C ALA A 92 0.09 -1.19 -15.59
N ILE A 93 1.06 -1.03 -16.51
CA ILE A 93 0.89 -1.38 -17.94
C ILE A 93 0.67 -2.89 -18.10
N VAL A 94 1.48 -3.72 -17.44
CA VAL A 94 1.32 -5.19 -17.47
C VAL A 94 -0.09 -5.59 -17.02
N LEU A 95 -0.55 -5.05 -15.91
CA LEU A 95 -1.87 -5.34 -15.34
C LEU A 95 -3.02 -4.79 -16.18
N THR A 96 -2.89 -3.56 -16.72
CA THR A 96 -3.89 -2.94 -17.62
C THR A 96 -4.07 -3.80 -18.87
N TYR A 97 -2.97 -4.20 -19.49
CA TYR A 97 -3.02 -5.04 -20.69
C TYR A 97 -3.70 -6.39 -20.42
N ALA A 98 -3.35 -7.04 -19.31
CA ALA A 98 -3.89 -8.34 -18.97
C ALA A 98 -5.35 -8.29 -18.48
N GLY A 99 -5.67 -7.32 -17.63
CA GLY A 99 -7.01 -7.11 -17.09
C GLY A 99 -7.99 -6.53 -18.13
N ALA A 100 -7.47 -5.88 -19.19
CA ALA A 100 -8.23 -5.03 -20.10
C ALA A 100 -9.12 -4.02 -19.35
N SER A 101 -8.62 -3.52 -18.22
CA SER A 101 -9.31 -2.59 -17.33
C SER A 101 -8.30 -1.61 -16.72
N PRO A 102 -8.73 -0.40 -16.33
CA PRO A 102 -7.87 0.58 -15.71
C PRO A 102 -7.24 0.07 -14.41
N VAL A 103 -6.01 0.52 -14.13
CA VAL A 103 -5.32 0.26 -12.87
C VAL A 103 -5.25 1.54 -12.04
N VAL A 104 -5.84 1.49 -10.83
CA VAL A 104 -5.76 2.56 -9.84
C VAL A 104 -4.44 2.41 -9.09
N LYS A 105 -3.57 3.41 -9.19
CA LYS A 105 -2.20 3.40 -8.64
C LYS A 105 -2.15 4.17 -7.33
N VAL A 106 -1.83 3.48 -6.23
CA VAL A 106 -1.76 4.05 -4.88
C VAL A 106 -0.42 3.68 -4.24
N GLY A 107 0.48 4.66 -4.13
CA GLY A 107 1.80 4.46 -3.52
C GLY A 107 1.75 4.39 -1.99
N ARG A 108 2.49 3.48 -1.38
CA ARG A 108 2.86 3.50 0.04
C ARG A 108 4.10 4.38 0.16
N ILE A 109 3.92 5.68 0.04
CA ILE A 109 4.98 6.69 -0.05
C ILE A 109 4.44 8.05 0.34
N ALA A 110 5.31 8.96 0.73
CA ALA A 110 5.01 10.32 1.17
C ALA A 110 4.12 10.35 2.43
N GLY A 111 4.52 9.56 3.44
CA GLY A 111 3.82 9.48 4.72
C GLY A 111 4.02 8.16 5.47
N GLN A 112 4.54 7.12 4.83
CA GLN A 112 4.73 5.80 5.46
C GLN A 112 5.99 5.76 6.32
N PHE A 113 6.17 6.67 7.28
CA PHE A 113 7.34 6.75 8.15
C PHE A 113 7.15 6.07 9.51
N ALA A 114 5.94 5.67 9.86
CA ALA A 114 5.63 5.01 11.13
C ALA A 114 5.45 3.50 10.95
N LYS A 115 5.85 2.72 11.96
CA LYS A 115 5.71 1.27 11.97
C LYS A 115 5.17 0.77 13.31
N PRO A 116 4.05 0.02 13.34
CA PRO A 116 3.62 -0.65 14.57
C PRO A 116 4.57 -1.80 14.91
N ARG A 117 4.80 -2.03 16.19
CA ARG A 117 5.73 -3.07 16.67
C ARG A 117 5.01 -4.11 17.52
N SER A 118 5.39 -5.37 17.32
CA SER A 118 4.87 -6.49 18.13
C SER A 118 5.49 -6.51 19.52
N ALA A 119 6.76 -6.07 19.64
CA ALA A 119 7.48 -5.98 20.90
C ALA A 119 7.86 -4.52 21.18
N PRO A 120 7.71 -4.05 22.43
CA PRO A 120 8.11 -2.69 22.80
C PRO A 120 9.62 -2.49 22.80
N PHE A 121 10.40 -3.56 22.93
CA PHE A 121 11.85 -3.54 22.98
C PHE A 121 12.48 -4.46 21.92
N GLU A 122 13.70 -4.11 21.52
CA GLU A 122 14.59 -4.92 20.67
C GLU A 122 15.85 -5.27 21.46
N LYS A 123 16.36 -6.50 21.27
CA LYS A 123 17.59 -6.95 21.90
C LYS A 123 18.64 -7.29 20.84
N ARG A 124 19.82 -6.69 20.96
CA ARG A 124 21.00 -6.96 20.11
C ARG A 124 22.24 -7.06 21.00
N ASP A 125 23.04 -8.10 20.83
CA ASP A 125 24.30 -8.31 21.55
C ASP A 125 24.20 -8.14 23.07
N GLY A 126 23.09 -8.59 23.66
CA GLY A 126 22.84 -8.50 25.10
C GLY A 126 22.29 -7.15 25.59
N VAL A 127 22.26 -6.11 24.74
CA VAL A 127 21.66 -4.80 25.04
C VAL A 127 20.20 -4.79 24.63
N GLU A 128 19.33 -4.30 25.51
CA GLU A 128 17.89 -4.14 25.25
C GLU A 128 17.54 -2.66 25.18
N LEU A 129 16.92 -2.23 24.09
CA LEU A 129 16.51 -0.85 23.84
C LEU A 129 15.08 -0.79 23.31
N PRO A 130 14.37 0.35 23.43
CA PRO A 130 13.08 0.53 22.81
C PRO A 130 13.13 0.24 21.31
N SER A 131 12.06 -0.38 20.80
CA SER A 131 11.97 -0.73 19.36
C SER A 131 12.02 0.50 18.48
N TYR A 132 12.68 0.37 17.32
CA TYR A 132 12.56 1.34 16.24
C TYR A 132 11.12 1.35 15.72
N ARG A 133 10.48 2.52 15.73
CA ARG A 133 9.07 2.70 15.35
C ARG A 133 8.87 3.50 14.06
N GLY A 134 9.95 3.66 13.29
CA GLY A 134 9.99 4.48 12.09
C GLY A 134 10.56 5.87 12.32
N ASP A 135 11.12 6.44 11.27
CA ASP A 135 11.89 7.70 11.37
C ASP A 135 11.06 8.91 11.84
N ILE A 136 9.76 8.88 11.69
CA ILE A 136 8.86 9.92 12.26
C ILE A 136 8.80 9.88 13.79
N VAL A 137 9.20 8.78 14.43
CA VAL A 137 9.14 8.58 15.89
C VAL A 137 10.52 8.66 16.50
N ASN A 138 11.45 7.79 16.08
CA ASN A 138 12.79 7.65 16.65
C ASN A 138 13.79 7.26 15.58
N ASP A 139 15.08 7.30 15.92
CA ASP A 139 16.14 7.03 14.95
C ASP A 139 16.43 5.52 14.84
N ILE A 140 16.93 5.10 13.67
CA ILE A 140 17.30 3.72 13.36
C ILE A 140 18.50 3.23 14.16
N GLY A 141 19.38 4.14 14.60
CA GLY A 141 20.55 3.81 15.41
C GLY A 141 20.21 2.94 16.62
N PHE A 142 21.09 2.01 16.99
CA PHE A 142 20.88 1.16 18.16
C PHE A 142 21.65 1.71 19.36
N THR A 143 21.28 2.92 19.82
CA THR A 143 21.78 3.56 21.04
C THR A 143 20.61 4.05 21.89
N ALA A 144 20.84 4.29 23.17
CA ALA A 144 19.79 4.80 24.06
C ALA A 144 19.20 6.12 23.56
N GLU A 145 20.04 7.03 23.09
CA GLU A 145 19.65 8.35 22.58
C GLU A 145 18.83 8.23 21.29
N SER A 146 19.27 7.37 20.35
CA SER A 146 18.59 7.15 19.07
C SER A 146 17.16 6.63 19.24
N ARG A 147 16.91 5.86 20.31
CA ARG A 147 15.62 5.20 20.53
C ARG A 147 14.62 6.04 21.33
N VAL A 148 15.02 7.22 21.81
CA VAL A 148 14.08 8.16 22.45
C VAL A 148 13.16 8.76 21.38
N PRO A 149 11.81 8.70 21.55
CA PRO A 149 10.88 9.36 20.65
C PRO A 149 11.07 10.89 20.66
N ASP A 150 11.24 11.48 19.48
CA ASP A 150 11.38 12.92 19.30
C ASP A 150 10.25 13.46 18.39
N PRO A 151 9.33 14.29 18.90
CA PRO A 151 8.21 14.81 18.12
C PRO A 151 8.66 15.70 16.95
N ARG A 152 9.84 16.33 17.00
CA ARG A 152 10.38 17.19 15.91
C ARG A 152 10.60 16.41 14.62
N ARG A 153 10.76 15.10 14.68
CA ARG A 153 10.88 14.22 13.52
C ARG A 153 9.60 14.22 12.66
N GLN A 154 8.45 14.55 13.23
CA GLN A 154 7.20 14.73 12.48
C GLN A 154 7.27 15.90 11.49
N LEU A 155 8.00 16.98 11.84
CA LEU A 155 8.22 18.12 10.91
C LEU A 155 9.09 17.70 9.73
N GLU A 156 10.10 16.86 9.95
CA GLU A 156 10.94 16.34 8.88
C GLU A 156 10.16 15.37 7.98
N ALA A 157 9.36 14.47 8.55
CA ALA A 157 8.47 13.59 7.79
C ALA A 157 7.52 14.39 6.89
N TYR A 158 6.94 15.48 7.40
CA TYR A 158 6.12 16.39 6.58
C TYR A 158 6.91 17.00 5.42
N ARG A 159 8.12 17.51 5.67
CA ARG A 159 8.96 18.15 4.62
C ARG A 159 9.32 17.16 3.52
N GLN A 160 9.74 15.96 3.89
CA GLN A 160 10.07 14.91 2.93
C GLN A 160 8.82 14.43 2.17
N SER A 161 7.67 14.29 2.83
CA SER A 161 6.40 13.99 2.16
C SER A 161 6.01 15.06 1.14
N ALA A 162 6.16 16.33 1.49
CA ALA A 162 5.87 17.45 0.59
C ALA A 162 6.79 17.45 -0.65
N ALA A 163 8.09 17.21 -0.45
CA ALA A 163 9.06 17.12 -1.56
C ALA A 163 8.75 15.91 -2.46
N THR A 164 8.45 14.77 -1.87
CA THR A 164 8.07 13.54 -2.59
C THR A 164 6.82 13.74 -3.42
N LEU A 165 5.75 14.29 -2.84
CA LEU A 165 4.50 14.57 -3.55
C LEU A 165 4.68 15.57 -4.69
N ASN A 166 5.49 16.62 -4.49
CA ASN A 166 5.81 17.55 -5.55
C ASN A 166 6.48 16.86 -6.74
N LEU A 167 7.47 15.98 -6.48
CA LEU A 167 8.17 15.25 -7.53
C LEU A 167 7.26 14.23 -8.22
N LEU A 168 6.44 13.50 -7.47
CA LEU A 168 5.46 12.55 -8.02
C LEU A 168 4.44 13.24 -8.93
N ARG A 169 3.92 14.42 -8.53
CA ARG A 169 3.03 15.23 -9.38
C ARG A 169 3.72 15.70 -10.65
N ALA A 170 4.98 16.13 -10.54
CA ALA A 170 5.78 16.52 -11.71
C ALA A 170 5.96 15.33 -12.68
N PHE A 171 6.28 14.15 -12.18
CA PHE A 171 6.40 12.95 -13.01
C PHE A 171 5.05 12.53 -13.62
N ALA A 172 3.99 12.55 -12.83
CA ALA A 172 2.66 12.10 -13.27
C ALA A 172 2.03 13.02 -14.33
N LYS A 173 2.31 14.32 -14.28
CA LYS A 173 1.67 15.33 -15.17
C LYS A 173 2.63 15.98 -16.17
N GLY A 174 3.94 15.81 -16.00
CA GLY A 174 4.98 16.45 -16.83
C GLY A 174 5.45 15.62 -18.03
N GLY A 175 4.72 14.59 -18.44
CA GLY A 175 5.07 13.75 -19.61
C GLY A 175 6.06 12.62 -19.31
N TYR A 176 6.62 12.55 -18.10
CA TYR A 176 7.51 11.44 -17.71
C TYR A 176 6.77 10.09 -17.68
N ALA A 177 5.47 10.11 -17.36
CA ALA A 177 4.60 8.94 -17.30
C ALA A 177 4.00 8.53 -18.65
N SER A 178 4.49 9.06 -19.79
CA SER A 178 3.98 8.70 -21.11
C SER A 178 4.15 7.20 -21.38
N VAL A 179 3.22 6.64 -22.13
CA VAL A 179 3.24 5.21 -22.49
C VAL A 179 4.51 4.88 -23.29
N GLU A 180 5.02 5.81 -24.11
CA GLU A 180 6.28 5.67 -24.83
C GLU A 180 7.50 5.56 -23.91
N ASN A 181 7.54 6.35 -22.83
CA ASN A 181 8.62 6.26 -21.85
C ASN A 181 8.56 4.94 -21.10
N VAL A 182 7.38 4.54 -20.63
CA VAL A 182 7.21 3.26 -19.92
C VAL A 182 7.57 2.08 -20.81
N HIS A 183 7.15 2.11 -22.09
CA HIS A 183 7.55 1.12 -23.08
C HIS A 183 9.07 1.04 -23.25
N ARG A 184 9.76 2.19 -23.36
CA ARG A 184 11.23 2.25 -23.45
C ARG A 184 11.90 1.63 -22.21
N TRP A 185 11.37 1.87 -21.02
CA TRP A 185 11.88 1.26 -19.79
C TRP A 185 11.65 -0.25 -19.76
N MET A 186 10.53 -0.72 -20.29
CA MET A 186 10.27 -2.15 -20.43
C MET A 186 11.34 -2.82 -21.33
N LEU A 187 11.67 -2.22 -22.47
CA LEU A 187 12.73 -2.74 -23.36
C LEU A 187 14.13 -2.78 -22.69
N GLN A 188 14.42 -1.82 -21.81
CA GLN A 188 15.67 -1.78 -21.06
C GLN A 188 15.74 -2.80 -19.91
N SER A 189 14.60 -3.26 -19.42
CA SER A 189 14.49 -4.19 -18.29
C SER A 189 14.46 -5.66 -18.72
N VAL A 190 14.61 -5.96 -20.02
CA VAL A 190 14.69 -7.33 -20.52
C VAL A 190 15.99 -7.96 -20.00
N SER A 191 15.85 -8.79 -18.97
CA SER A 191 16.91 -9.61 -18.39
C SER A 191 16.77 -11.06 -18.87
N ASP A 192 17.75 -11.92 -18.59
CA ASP A 192 17.72 -13.34 -18.92
C ASP A 192 16.73 -14.17 -18.06
N SER A 193 15.68 -13.57 -17.55
CA SER A 193 14.67 -14.24 -16.73
C SER A 193 13.66 -15.01 -17.58
N PRO A 194 13.00 -16.06 -17.06
CA PRO A 194 11.92 -16.76 -17.77
C PRO A 194 10.78 -15.83 -18.20
N GLN A 195 10.56 -14.72 -17.49
CA GLN A 195 9.56 -13.70 -17.80
C GLN A 195 10.03 -12.73 -18.89
N SER A 196 11.33 -12.72 -19.25
CA SER A 196 11.90 -11.81 -20.25
C SER A 196 11.20 -11.94 -21.60
N LYS A 197 10.82 -13.16 -21.99
CA LYS A 197 10.07 -13.41 -23.22
C LYS A 197 8.65 -12.81 -23.15
N ALA A 198 7.95 -13.01 -22.04
CA ALA A 198 6.63 -12.41 -21.83
C ALA A 198 6.72 -10.87 -21.82
N TYR A 199 7.82 -10.34 -21.32
CA TYR A 199 8.14 -8.91 -21.33
C TYR A 199 8.33 -8.41 -22.77
N ALA A 200 9.16 -9.10 -23.57
CA ALA A 200 9.40 -8.74 -24.97
C ALA A 200 8.10 -8.81 -25.78
N ASP A 201 7.33 -9.89 -25.64
CA ASP A 201 6.04 -10.06 -26.33
C ASP A 201 5.04 -8.95 -25.96
N LEU A 202 5.02 -8.51 -24.71
CA LEU A 202 4.18 -7.39 -24.28
C LEU A 202 4.69 -6.06 -24.83
N ALA A 203 6.00 -5.83 -24.80
CA ALA A 203 6.63 -4.63 -25.34
C ALA A 203 6.33 -4.48 -26.86
N ASP A 204 6.41 -5.57 -27.63
CA ASP A 204 6.10 -5.60 -29.05
C ASP A 204 4.61 -5.25 -29.31
N ARG A 205 3.71 -5.79 -28.52
CA ARG A 205 2.26 -5.47 -28.63
C ARG A 205 1.96 -4.02 -28.27
N VAL A 206 2.62 -3.48 -27.24
CA VAL A 206 2.52 -2.05 -26.88
C VAL A 206 3.08 -1.19 -28.01
N SER A 207 4.22 -1.57 -28.63
CA SER A 207 4.75 -0.90 -29.82
C SER A 207 3.73 -0.84 -30.94
N GLY A 208 3.14 -1.99 -31.29
CA GLY A 208 2.12 -2.04 -32.35
C GLY A 208 0.90 -1.15 -32.05
N ALA A 209 0.46 -1.12 -30.78
CA ALA A 209 -0.63 -0.23 -30.38
C ALA A 209 -0.25 1.25 -30.48
N LEU A 210 0.96 1.63 -30.07
CA LEU A 210 1.47 2.99 -30.20
C LEU A 210 1.66 3.41 -31.65
N ASP A 211 2.12 2.51 -32.54
CA ASP A 211 2.24 2.78 -33.96
C ASP A 211 0.86 3.00 -34.61
N PHE A 212 -0.12 2.18 -34.22
CA PHE A 212 -1.51 2.38 -34.66
C PHE A 212 -2.06 3.72 -34.19
N MET A 213 -1.88 4.07 -32.89
CA MET A 213 -2.33 5.37 -32.38
C MET A 213 -1.67 6.53 -33.13
N ARG A 214 -0.35 6.46 -33.40
CA ARG A 214 0.36 7.47 -34.21
C ARG A 214 -0.18 7.58 -35.64
N ALA A 215 -0.46 6.45 -36.27
CA ALA A 215 -1.07 6.43 -37.60
C ALA A 215 -2.46 7.08 -37.61
N CYS A 216 -3.22 6.99 -36.52
CA CYS A 216 -4.51 7.68 -36.33
C CYS A 216 -4.36 9.16 -35.93
N GLY A 217 -3.12 9.69 -35.80
CA GLY A 217 -2.87 11.07 -35.37
C GLY A 217 -2.95 11.29 -33.85
N LEU A 218 -3.08 10.24 -33.06
CA LEU A 218 -3.14 10.29 -31.60
C LEU A 218 -1.70 10.22 -31.03
N THR A 219 -1.13 11.36 -30.76
CA THR A 219 0.20 11.47 -30.14
C THR A 219 0.15 12.36 -28.90
N PHE A 220 1.15 12.25 -28.02
CA PHE A 220 1.26 13.16 -26.85
C PHE A 220 1.28 14.64 -27.24
N ALA A 221 1.83 14.98 -28.39
CA ALA A 221 1.83 16.36 -28.91
C ALA A 221 0.42 16.87 -29.25
N VAL A 222 -0.49 15.96 -29.63
CA VAL A 222 -1.89 16.28 -30.00
C VAL A 222 -2.81 16.17 -28.79
N ASP A 223 -2.59 15.15 -27.92
CA ASP A 223 -3.36 14.94 -26.70
C ASP A 223 -2.43 14.73 -25.51
N SER A 224 -2.29 15.79 -24.69
CA SER A 224 -1.45 15.76 -23.48
C SER A 224 -1.90 14.75 -22.43
N SER A 225 -3.14 14.26 -22.50
CA SER A 225 -3.66 13.23 -21.58
C SER A 225 -2.93 11.91 -21.73
N LEU A 226 -2.40 11.59 -22.93
CA LEU A 226 -1.61 10.39 -23.20
C LEU A 226 -0.26 10.37 -22.46
N GLY A 227 0.21 11.52 -22.01
CA GLY A 227 1.45 11.67 -21.24
C GLY A 227 1.26 11.79 -19.75
N THR A 228 0.03 11.72 -19.26
CA THR A 228 -0.30 11.91 -17.83
C THR A 228 -0.91 10.65 -17.23
N THR A 229 -0.77 10.54 -15.92
CA THR A 229 -1.43 9.47 -15.16
C THR A 229 -1.89 10.03 -13.83
N ASP A 230 -2.88 9.38 -13.23
CA ASP A 230 -3.20 9.60 -11.83
C ASP A 230 -2.34 8.68 -10.96
N PHE A 231 -1.76 9.26 -9.92
CA PHE A 231 -0.97 8.56 -8.93
C PHE A 231 -1.31 9.13 -7.56
N TYR A 232 -1.75 8.27 -6.65
CA TYR A 232 -2.16 8.63 -5.31
C TYR A 232 -1.18 8.09 -4.28
N THR A 233 -1.20 8.64 -3.07
CA THR A 233 -0.35 8.21 -1.95
C THR A 233 -1.18 7.71 -0.78
N SER A 234 -0.61 6.81 0.00
CA SER A 234 -1.24 6.22 1.17
C SER A 234 -0.24 5.81 2.24
N HIS A 235 -0.68 5.79 3.49
CA HIS A 235 0.13 5.31 4.62
C HIS A 235 -0.74 4.79 5.77
N GLU A 236 -0.13 4.05 6.71
CA GLU A 236 -0.76 3.68 7.97
C GLU A 236 -0.86 4.91 8.88
N ALA A 237 -2.08 5.31 9.24
CA ALA A 237 -2.28 6.42 10.17
C ALA A 237 -2.03 5.95 11.61
N LEU A 238 -0.77 5.74 11.96
CA LEU A 238 -0.38 5.24 13.29
C LEU A 238 -0.33 6.36 14.32
N LEU A 239 0.18 7.54 13.95
CA LEU A 239 0.36 8.68 14.85
C LEU A 239 -0.83 9.65 14.73
N LEU A 240 -1.87 9.41 15.52
CA LEU A 240 -3.12 10.19 15.43
C LEU A 240 -2.94 11.69 15.72
N GLY A 241 -1.93 12.09 16.52
CA GLY A 241 -1.61 13.51 16.72
C GLY A 241 -1.14 14.18 15.44
N TYR A 242 -0.27 13.51 14.66
CA TYR A 242 0.15 13.96 13.33
C TYR A 242 -1.02 14.05 12.36
N GLU A 243 -1.85 13.00 12.30
CA GLU A 243 -3.02 12.97 11.42
C GLU A 243 -4.06 14.05 11.78
N GLN A 244 -4.32 14.25 13.07
CA GLN A 244 -5.20 15.32 13.55
C GLN A 244 -4.64 16.70 13.14
N ALA A 245 -3.35 16.94 13.34
CA ALA A 245 -2.71 18.21 12.98
C ALA A 245 -2.77 18.47 11.45
N MET A 246 -2.85 17.43 10.64
CA MET A 246 -3.00 17.51 9.18
C MET A 246 -4.47 17.41 8.70
N THR A 247 -5.46 17.30 9.59
CA THR A 247 -6.87 17.22 9.21
C THR A 247 -7.43 18.62 8.93
N ARG A 248 -8.17 18.78 7.84
CA ARG A 248 -8.73 20.04 7.36
C ARG A 248 -10.20 19.90 6.97
N VAL A 249 -10.95 20.98 7.11
CA VAL A 249 -12.30 21.11 6.53
C VAL A 249 -12.17 21.46 5.05
N ASP A 250 -12.86 20.70 4.20
CA ASP A 250 -13.04 21.10 2.81
C ASP A 250 -14.05 22.26 2.72
N SER A 251 -13.60 23.40 2.23
CA SER A 251 -14.42 24.60 2.12
C SER A 251 -15.61 24.48 1.15
N THR A 252 -15.59 23.46 0.29
CA THR A 252 -16.66 23.23 -0.70
C THR A 252 -17.80 22.37 -0.18
N THR A 253 -17.50 21.42 0.72
CA THR A 253 -18.50 20.46 1.24
C THR A 253 -18.76 20.60 2.74
N GLY A 254 -17.83 21.22 3.49
CA GLY A 254 -17.85 21.24 4.95
C GLY A 254 -17.39 19.94 5.61
N ASP A 255 -16.97 18.96 4.83
CA ASP A 255 -16.49 17.66 5.31
C ASP A 255 -15.03 17.73 5.77
N TRP A 256 -14.66 16.83 6.67
CA TRP A 256 -13.31 16.70 7.18
C TRP A 256 -12.49 15.71 6.37
N TYR A 257 -11.29 16.11 5.98
CA TYR A 257 -10.32 15.27 5.28
C TYR A 257 -8.97 15.26 6.00
N ALA A 258 -8.39 14.07 6.17
CA ALA A 258 -6.96 13.96 6.45
C ALA A 258 -6.20 14.40 5.20
N THR A 259 -5.36 15.42 5.33
CA THR A 259 -4.60 15.96 4.20
C THR A 259 -3.13 15.53 4.21
N SER A 260 -2.78 14.56 5.05
CA SER A 260 -1.48 13.89 5.10
C SER A 260 -1.26 12.90 3.94
N GLY A 261 -2.33 12.37 3.36
CA GLY A 261 -2.32 11.43 2.24
C GLY A 261 -3.69 11.30 1.59
N HIS A 262 -3.74 10.75 0.37
CA HIS A 262 -5.00 10.56 -0.34
C HIS A 262 -5.85 9.46 0.30
N MET A 263 -5.21 8.38 0.73
CA MET A 263 -5.81 7.24 1.42
C MET A 263 -5.00 6.91 2.67
N LEU A 264 -5.67 6.65 3.77
CA LEU A 264 -5.07 6.19 5.01
C LEU A 264 -5.61 4.80 5.34
N TRP A 265 -4.86 3.98 6.10
CA TRP A 265 -5.39 2.72 6.59
C TRP A 265 -5.19 2.52 8.09
N ILE A 266 -6.09 1.73 8.66
CA ILE A 266 -5.99 1.21 10.03
C ILE A 266 -5.22 -0.10 10.00
N GLY A 267 -4.17 -0.19 10.82
CA GLY A 267 -3.37 -1.40 10.97
C GLY A 267 -4.12 -2.53 11.71
N ASP A 268 -3.63 -3.76 11.56
CA ASP A 268 -4.22 -4.93 12.23
C ASP A 268 -4.14 -4.86 13.77
N ARG A 269 -3.19 -4.08 14.31
CA ARG A 269 -3.00 -3.87 15.76
C ARG A 269 -3.79 -2.70 16.34
N THR A 270 -4.42 -1.88 15.50
CA THR A 270 -5.09 -0.62 15.91
C THR A 270 -6.55 -0.55 15.50
N ARG A 271 -7.16 -1.69 15.11
CA ARG A 271 -8.53 -1.79 14.59
C ARG A 271 -9.62 -2.08 15.62
N GLN A 272 -9.31 -1.99 16.91
CA GLN A 272 -10.30 -2.24 17.96
C GLN A 272 -11.48 -1.25 17.83
N LEU A 273 -12.71 -1.78 17.87
CA LEU A 273 -13.93 -1.05 17.51
C LEU A 273 -14.17 0.24 18.33
N ASP A 274 -13.83 0.20 19.61
CA ASP A 274 -14.04 1.28 20.58
C ASP A 274 -12.80 2.14 20.83
N HIS A 275 -11.73 1.96 20.04
CA HIS A 275 -10.44 2.62 20.22
C HIS A 275 -10.25 3.84 19.32
N ALA A 276 -9.21 4.58 19.61
CA ALA A 276 -8.88 5.88 19.03
C ALA A 276 -8.76 5.89 17.51
N HIS A 277 -8.13 4.86 16.90
CA HIS A 277 -7.96 4.83 15.44
C HIS A 277 -9.30 4.69 14.72
N VAL A 278 -10.17 3.80 15.16
CA VAL A 278 -11.51 3.64 14.56
C VAL A 278 -12.33 4.92 14.76
N GLU A 279 -12.26 5.54 15.93
CA GLU A 279 -12.90 6.82 16.20
C GLU A 279 -12.43 7.93 15.25
N TYR A 280 -11.12 8.07 15.02
CA TYR A 280 -10.59 9.07 14.09
C TYR A 280 -11.08 8.80 12.66
N PHE A 281 -10.99 7.54 12.20
CA PHE A 281 -11.32 7.18 10.83
C PHE A 281 -12.81 7.29 10.48
N ARG A 282 -13.72 7.15 11.47
CA ARG A 282 -15.16 7.26 11.20
C ARG A 282 -15.59 8.66 10.73
N GLY A 283 -14.82 9.69 11.03
CA GLY A 283 -15.20 11.08 10.72
C GLY A 283 -14.51 11.69 9.52
N ILE A 284 -13.31 11.23 9.11
CA ILE A 284 -12.66 11.71 7.89
C ILE A 284 -13.35 11.12 6.66
N LYS A 285 -13.38 11.86 5.54
CA LYS A 285 -14.08 11.48 4.30
C LYS A 285 -13.15 10.90 3.20
N ASN A 286 -11.87 10.76 3.49
CA ASN A 286 -10.92 10.06 2.60
C ASN A 286 -11.39 8.63 2.30
N PRO A 287 -11.02 8.02 1.17
CA PRO A 287 -11.01 6.56 1.08
C PRO A 287 -10.07 6.00 2.14
N ILE A 288 -10.47 4.91 2.77
CA ILE A 288 -9.74 4.29 3.89
C ILE A 288 -9.47 2.80 3.65
N GLY A 289 -8.41 2.31 4.25
CA GLY A 289 -8.08 0.88 4.32
C GLY A 289 -8.26 0.31 5.72
N LEU A 290 -8.58 -0.97 5.80
CA LEU A 290 -8.63 -1.74 7.04
C LEU A 290 -7.86 -3.04 6.86
N LYS A 291 -6.82 -3.25 7.66
CA LYS A 291 -6.07 -4.52 7.66
C LYS A 291 -6.89 -5.62 8.33
N CYS A 292 -7.04 -6.73 7.60
CA CYS A 292 -7.81 -7.89 8.02
C CYS A 292 -6.88 -9.10 8.16
N GLY A 293 -6.48 -9.43 9.37
CA GLY A 293 -5.63 -10.59 9.68
C GLY A 293 -6.41 -11.77 10.25
N PRO A 294 -5.74 -12.90 10.54
CA PRO A 294 -6.38 -14.13 11.05
C PRO A 294 -7.11 -13.96 12.39
N SER A 295 -6.76 -12.94 13.18
CA SER A 295 -7.40 -12.66 14.47
C SER A 295 -8.74 -11.92 14.33
N LEU A 296 -9.08 -11.38 13.17
CA LEU A 296 -10.32 -10.65 12.93
C LEU A 296 -11.49 -11.63 12.77
N LYS A 297 -12.47 -11.53 13.65
CA LYS A 297 -13.71 -12.29 13.54
C LYS A 297 -14.67 -11.63 12.57
N THR A 298 -15.49 -12.43 11.90
CA THR A 298 -16.45 -11.95 10.90
C THR A 298 -17.45 -10.95 11.47
N ASP A 299 -17.96 -11.18 12.68
CA ASP A 299 -18.92 -10.28 13.33
C ASP A 299 -18.27 -8.94 13.73
N GLU A 300 -17.00 -8.97 14.11
CA GLU A 300 -16.21 -7.76 14.36
C GLU A 300 -15.97 -6.97 13.08
N LEU A 301 -15.66 -7.67 11.97
CA LEU A 301 -15.51 -7.05 10.65
C LEU A 301 -16.78 -6.30 10.23
N LEU A 302 -17.96 -6.91 10.36
CA LEU A 302 -19.22 -6.25 10.00
C LEU A 302 -19.47 -4.99 10.84
N LYS A 303 -19.21 -5.04 12.15
CA LYS A 303 -19.33 -3.86 13.03
C LYS A 303 -18.35 -2.76 12.65
N LEU A 304 -17.12 -3.10 12.26
CA LEU A 304 -16.12 -2.14 11.78
C LEU A 304 -16.58 -1.51 10.45
N ILE A 305 -17.17 -2.28 9.54
CA ILE A 305 -17.74 -1.74 8.30
C ILE A 305 -18.88 -0.76 8.61
N ASP A 306 -19.77 -1.09 9.55
CA ASP A 306 -20.90 -0.22 9.94
C ASP A 306 -20.42 1.13 10.49
N VAL A 307 -19.33 1.15 11.24
CA VAL A 307 -18.75 2.38 11.79
C VAL A 307 -17.97 3.18 10.75
N LEU A 308 -17.18 2.50 9.91
CA LEU A 308 -16.24 3.13 8.97
C LEU A 308 -16.89 3.52 7.63
N ASN A 309 -17.98 2.86 7.26
CA ASN A 309 -18.75 3.13 6.04
C ASN A 309 -20.26 3.02 6.27
N PRO A 310 -20.85 3.84 7.17
CA PRO A 310 -22.25 3.75 7.55
C PRO A 310 -23.20 3.96 6.36
N ASP A 311 -22.80 4.78 5.40
CA ASP A 311 -23.61 5.10 4.21
C ASP A 311 -23.46 4.05 3.09
N ASN A 312 -22.70 2.98 3.34
CA ASN A 312 -22.37 1.94 2.37
C ASN A 312 -21.86 2.50 1.01
N GLU A 313 -21.03 3.55 1.11
CA GLU A 313 -20.51 4.30 -0.03
C GLU A 313 -19.47 3.47 -0.80
N PRO A 314 -19.64 3.24 -2.12
CA PRO A 314 -18.62 2.53 -2.91
C PRO A 314 -17.29 3.27 -2.92
N GLY A 315 -16.17 2.54 -2.83
CA GLY A 315 -14.83 3.11 -2.84
C GLY A 315 -14.37 3.76 -1.53
N ARG A 316 -15.26 3.84 -0.53
CA ARG A 316 -14.93 4.37 0.79
C ARG A 316 -13.99 3.44 1.56
N LEU A 317 -14.28 2.14 1.58
CA LEU A 317 -13.58 1.17 2.42
C LEU A 317 -12.90 0.08 1.57
N THR A 318 -11.60 -0.09 1.78
CA THR A 318 -10.79 -1.20 1.24
C THR A 318 -10.43 -2.15 2.37
N LEU A 319 -10.85 -3.40 2.27
CA LEU A 319 -10.47 -4.49 3.16
C LEU A 319 -9.17 -5.12 2.65
N ILE A 320 -8.10 -5.00 3.43
CA ILE A 320 -6.76 -5.44 3.04
C ILE A 320 -6.44 -6.74 3.79
N GLY A 321 -6.72 -7.89 3.14
CA GLY A 321 -6.50 -9.22 3.70
C GLY A 321 -5.00 -9.55 3.82
N ARG A 322 -4.58 -10.02 5.01
CA ARG A 322 -3.18 -10.38 5.32
C ARG A 322 -3.12 -11.66 6.16
N PHE A 323 -3.43 -12.77 5.58
CA PHE A 323 -3.63 -14.03 6.33
C PHE A 323 -2.39 -14.93 6.36
N GLY A 324 -1.53 -14.84 5.35
CA GLY A 324 -0.48 -15.81 5.06
C GLY A 324 -0.99 -16.92 4.15
N HIS A 325 -0.09 -17.46 3.31
CA HIS A 325 -0.43 -18.43 2.27
C HIS A 325 -1.08 -19.72 2.80
N GLU A 326 -0.79 -20.12 4.04
CA GLU A 326 -1.36 -21.31 4.67
C GLU A 326 -2.77 -21.08 5.25
N LYS A 327 -3.09 -19.84 5.67
CA LYS A 327 -4.31 -19.55 6.44
C LYS A 327 -5.39 -18.82 5.67
N ILE A 328 -5.08 -18.28 4.50
CA ILE A 328 -6.05 -17.49 3.73
C ILE A 328 -7.32 -18.29 3.41
N GLY A 329 -7.21 -19.58 3.12
CA GLY A 329 -8.33 -20.48 2.84
C GLY A 329 -9.30 -20.66 4.01
N ASP A 330 -8.80 -20.58 5.25
CA ASP A 330 -9.60 -20.77 6.45
C ASP A 330 -10.42 -19.52 6.83
N HIS A 331 -9.92 -18.32 6.47
CA HIS A 331 -10.49 -17.07 6.95
C HIS A 331 -11.26 -16.28 5.90
N LEU A 332 -10.69 -16.11 4.70
CA LEU A 332 -11.23 -15.20 3.69
C LEU A 332 -12.63 -15.58 3.19
N PRO A 333 -12.97 -16.86 2.90
CA PRO A 333 -14.29 -17.22 2.39
C PRO A 333 -15.44 -16.82 3.31
N ALA A 334 -15.28 -17.02 4.64
CA ALA A 334 -16.30 -16.67 5.61
C ALA A 334 -16.53 -15.13 5.66
N MET A 335 -15.48 -14.34 5.57
CA MET A 335 -15.57 -12.88 5.54
C MET A 335 -16.26 -12.40 4.26
N ILE A 336 -15.90 -12.94 3.09
CA ILE A 336 -16.53 -12.59 1.80
C ILE A 336 -18.03 -12.84 1.88
N ARG A 337 -18.44 -14.06 2.28
CA ARG A 337 -19.87 -14.44 2.37
C ARG A 337 -20.66 -13.55 3.33
N ALA A 338 -20.06 -13.14 4.46
CA ALA A 338 -20.71 -12.25 5.39
C ALA A 338 -20.90 -10.83 4.81
N VAL A 339 -19.87 -10.29 4.18
CA VAL A 339 -19.92 -8.98 3.51
C VAL A 339 -20.94 -8.96 2.38
N GLN A 340 -21.00 -10.05 1.57
CA GLN A 340 -22.01 -10.21 0.50
C GLN A 340 -23.43 -10.29 1.06
N ARG A 341 -23.67 -11.13 2.08
CA ARG A 341 -24.98 -11.32 2.69
C ARG A 341 -25.55 -10.00 3.22
N GLU A 342 -24.71 -9.14 3.79
CA GLU A 342 -25.11 -7.82 4.29
C GLU A 342 -25.13 -6.74 3.19
N GLY A 343 -24.84 -7.09 1.94
CA GLY A 343 -24.83 -6.15 0.81
C GLY A 343 -23.82 -5.00 0.95
N ARG A 344 -22.71 -5.23 1.67
CA ARG A 344 -21.71 -4.18 1.93
C ARG A 344 -20.81 -3.97 0.71
N LYS A 345 -20.63 -2.70 0.34
CA LYS A 345 -19.80 -2.27 -0.78
C LYS A 345 -18.38 -1.99 -0.30
N VAL A 346 -17.45 -2.87 -0.60
CA VAL A 346 -16.05 -2.77 -0.22
C VAL A 346 -15.14 -3.11 -1.39
N VAL A 347 -13.91 -2.64 -1.34
CA VAL A 347 -12.82 -3.12 -2.19
C VAL A 347 -12.08 -4.22 -1.44
N TRP A 348 -11.86 -5.37 -2.07
CA TRP A 348 -11.00 -6.40 -1.54
C TRP A 348 -9.59 -6.27 -2.12
N SER A 349 -8.57 -6.23 -1.26
CA SER A 349 -7.15 -6.16 -1.63
C SER A 349 -6.35 -7.21 -0.87
N CYS A 350 -5.42 -7.88 -1.54
CA CYS A 350 -4.53 -8.88 -0.94
C CYS A 350 -3.22 -8.21 -0.48
N ASP A 351 -2.88 -8.34 0.79
CA ASP A 351 -1.55 -8.07 1.33
C ASP A 351 -0.82 -9.40 1.58
N PRO A 352 -0.09 -9.93 0.62
CA PRO A 352 0.59 -11.21 0.73
C PRO A 352 1.94 -11.09 1.43
N MET A 353 2.27 -9.90 1.96
CA MET A 353 3.57 -9.62 2.55
C MET A 353 3.61 -9.98 4.04
N HIS A 354 2.68 -9.38 4.83
CA HIS A 354 2.75 -9.41 6.29
C HIS A 354 2.44 -10.78 6.92
N GLY A 355 1.76 -11.67 6.22
CA GLY A 355 1.50 -13.05 6.68
C GLY A 355 2.62 -14.04 6.33
N ASN A 356 3.58 -13.66 5.49
CA ASN A 356 4.60 -14.56 4.92
C ASN A 356 6.04 -14.21 5.34
N THR A 357 6.23 -13.39 6.36
CA THR A 357 7.55 -13.04 6.89
C THR A 357 8.09 -14.19 7.74
N ILE A 358 9.33 -14.59 7.47
CA ILE A 358 10.08 -15.59 8.23
C ILE A 358 11.44 -15.01 8.66
N THR A 359 12.09 -15.69 9.61
CA THR A 359 13.51 -15.47 9.88
C THR A 359 14.29 -16.54 9.16
N SER A 360 15.29 -16.13 8.37
CA SER A 360 16.18 -17.02 7.62
C SER A 360 17.21 -17.69 8.54
N ASN A 361 17.93 -18.68 8.01
CA ASN A 361 19.02 -19.33 8.76
C ASN A 361 20.17 -18.36 9.09
N SER A 362 20.38 -17.33 8.27
CA SER A 362 21.35 -16.26 8.49
C SER A 362 20.88 -15.20 9.50
N GLY A 363 19.67 -15.34 10.04
CA GLY A 363 19.09 -14.43 11.03
C GLY A 363 18.37 -13.21 10.47
N TYR A 364 18.38 -13.00 9.16
CA TYR A 364 17.64 -11.93 8.52
C TYR A 364 16.14 -12.24 8.48
N LYS A 365 15.30 -11.22 8.63
CA LYS A 365 13.91 -11.33 8.22
C LYS A 365 13.86 -11.41 6.69
N THR A 366 13.04 -12.30 6.17
CA THR A 366 12.84 -12.42 4.71
C THR A 366 11.43 -12.89 4.40
N ARG A 367 11.08 -12.87 3.11
CA ARG A 367 9.81 -13.40 2.60
C ARG A 367 10.09 -14.26 1.38
N PRO A 368 9.74 -15.55 1.41
CA PRO A 368 9.85 -16.38 0.22
C PRO A 368 8.86 -15.91 -0.85
N PHE A 369 9.36 -15.58 -2.04
CA PHE A 369 8.55 -15.10 -3.16
C PHE A 369 7.41 -16.06 -3.52
N ASP A 370 7.67 -17.37 -3.47
CA ASP A 370 6.64 -18.39 -3.74
C ASP A 370 5.49 -18.38 -2.73
N ARG A 371 5.77 -18.06 -1.45
CA ARG A 371 4.70 -17.92 -0.44
C ARG A 371 3.85 -16.68 -0.70
N ILE A 372 4.48 -15.57 -1.08
CA ILE A 372 3.80 -14.33 -1.50
C ILE A 372 2.88 -14.64 -2.68
N LEU A 373 3.40 -15.29 -3.71
CA LEU A 373 2.64 -15.67 -4.90
C LEU A 373 1.51 -16.66 -4.59
N SER A 374 1.75 -17.62 -3.69
CA SER A 374 0.74 -18.59 -3.27
C SER A 374 -0.45 -17.91 -2.60
N GLU A 375 -0.24 -16.92 -1.72
CA GLU A 375 -1.33 -16.17 -1.09
C GLU A 375 -2.11 -15.36 -2.13
N VAL A 376 -1.43 -14.71 -3.08
CA VAL A 376 -2.08 -14.00 -4.19
C VAL A 376 -2.95 -14.95 -5.02
N ARG A 377 -2.43 -16.11 -5.43
CA ARG A 377 -3.21 -17.11 -6.19
C ARG A 377 -4.43 -17.57 -5.41
N SER A 378 -4.27 -17.89 -4.13
CA SER A 378 -5.38 -18.30 -3.27
C SER A 378 -6.45 -17.21 -3.16
N PHE A 379 -6.02 -15.94 -3.02
CA PHE A 379 -6.94 -14.80 -2.98
C PHE A 379 -7.81 -14.72 -4.24
N PHE A 380 -7.22 -14.80 -5.44
CA PHE A 380 -7.97 -14.79 -6.70
C PHE A 380 -8.90 -16.02 -6.84
N THR A 381 -8.41 -17.20 -6.49
CA THR A 381 -9.19 -18.45 -6.57
C THR A 381 -10.40 -18.41 -5.64
N ILE A 382 -10.23 -17.92 -4.40
CA ILE A 382 -11.31 -17.80 -3.43
C ILE A 382 -12.36 -16.81 -3.91
N HIS A 383 -11.95 -15.63 -4.39
CA HIS A 383 -12.89 -14.65 -4.93
C HIS A 383 -13.68 -15.18 -6.12
N ALA A 384 -13.03 -15.93 -7.01
CA ALA A 384 -13.71 -16.60 -8.13
C ALA A 384 -14.72 -17.63 -7.65
N ALA A 385 -14.37 -18.45 -6.64
CA ALA A 385 -15.26 -19.45 -6.07
C ALA A 385 -16.47 -18.86 -5.33
N GLU A 386 -16.28 -17.71 -4.67
CA GLU A 386 -17.35 -17.00 -3.95
C GLU A 386 -18.14 -16.04 -4.86
N GLY A 387 -17.84 -15.98 -6.17
CA GLY A 387 -18.52 -15.11 -7.13
C GLY A 387 -18.30 -13.60 -6.87
N THR A 388 -17.15 -13.25 -6.31
CA THR A 388 -16.78 -11.85 -6.02
C THR A 388 -15.55 -11.42 -6.82
N HIS A 389 -15.19 -10.15 -6.70
CA HIS A 389 -14.06 -9.57 -7.42
C HIS A 389 -12.81 -9.46 -6.54
N ALA A 390 -11.68 -10.03 -7.01
CA ALA A 390 -10.36 -9.81 -6.46
C ALA A 390 -9.88 -8.40 -6.87
N GLY A 391 -10.21 -7.39 -6.04
CA GLY A 391 -10.12 -5.99 -6.44
C GLY A 391 -8.69 -5.45 -6.54
N GLY A 392 -7.72 -6.01 -5.82
CA GLY A 392 -6.36 -5.47 -5.87
C GLY A 392 -5.33 -6.18 -5.04
N VAL A 393 -4.13 -5.62 -5.03
CA VAL A 393 -3.00 -6.06 -4.20
C VAL A 393 -2.37 -4.90 -3.43
N HIS A 394 -1.76 -5.23 -2.28
CA HIS A 394 -1.08 -4.30 -1.39
C HIS A 394 0.31 -4.86 -1.08
N LEU A 395 1.35 -4.31 -1.72
CA LEU A 395 2.70 -4.86 -1.73
C LEU A 395 3.69 -3.97 -0.96
N GLU A 396 4.64 -4.56 -0.23
CA GLU A 396 5.85 -3.88 0.22
C GLU A 396 6.93 -4.09 -0.84
N MET A 397 7.34 -3.01 -1.51
CA MET A 397 8.24 -3.03 -2.65
C MET A 397 9.08 -1.77 -2.75
N THR A 398 10.20 -1.87 -3.44
CA THR A 398 11.07 -0.74 -3.75
C THR A 398 11.46 -0.73 -5.23
N GLY A 399 11.82 0.44 -5.75
CA GLY A 399 12.40 0.59 -7.08
C GLY A 399 13.87 0.17 -7.16
N GLN A 400 14.48 -0.20 -6.04
CA GLN A 400 15.89 -0.56 -5.94
C GLN A 400 16.08 -2.07 -6.09
N ASN A 401 17.31 -2.46 -6.45
CA ASN A 401 17.70 -3.86 -6.60
C ASN A 401 18.21 -4.41 -5.26
N VAL A 402 17.33 -4.48 -4.26
CA VAL A 402 17.64 -5.04 -2.94
C VAL A 402 17.56 -6.58 -2.95
N THR A 403 18.16 -7.23 -1.95
CA THR A 403 18.12 -8.68 -1.73
C THR A 403 17.43 -9.00 -0.41
N GLU A 404 16.20 -8.49 -0.19
CA GLU A 404 15.47 -8.62 1.07
C GLU A 404 14.49 -9.80 1.09
N CYS A 405 13.96 -10.19 -0.09
CA CYS A 405 13.08 -11.34 -0.26
C CYS A 405 13.80 -12.45 -1.04
N ILE A 406 13.74 -13.69 -0.53
CA ILE A 406 14.34 -14.85 -1.19
C ILE A 406 13.46 -15.35 -2.35
N GLY A 407 14.11 -15.94 -3.37
CA GLY A 407 13.44 -16.46 -4.58
C GLY A 407 13.25 -15.40 -5.66
N GLY A 408 12.21 -15.57 -6.48
CA GLY A 408 12.00 -14.79 -7.69
C GLY A 408 12.87 -15.29 -8.87
N ALA A 409 12.82 -14.61 -10.02
CA ALA A 409 13.51 -15.04 -11.23
C ALA A 409 15.04 -15.14 -11.08
N ARG A 410 15.64 -14.30 -10.22
CA ARG A 410 17.08 -14.38 -9.90
C ARG A 410 17.42 -15.43 -8.84
N ALA A 411 16.46 -16.18 -8.34
CA ALA A 411 16.65 -17.22 -7.33
C ALA A 411 17.50 -16.74 -6.12
N ILE A 412 17.20 -15.53 -5.59
CA ILE A 412 17.89 -14.97 -4.41
C ILE A 412 17.86 -16.00 -3.29
N THR A 413 19.02 -16.35 -2.75
CA THR A 413 19.19 -17.32 -1.67
C THR A 413 19.31 -16.64 -0.32
N ASP A 414 19.35 -17.44 0.77
CA ASP A 414 19.61 -16.94 2.12
C ASP A 414 21.01 -16.26 2.24
N GLU A 415 21.98 -16.77 1.52
CA GLU A 415 23.35 -16.23 1.49
C GLU A 415 23.42 -14.86 0.81
N ASP A 416 22.53 -14.60 -0.16
CA ASP A 416 22.49 -13.34 -0.89
C ASP A 416 21.85 -12.19 -0.07
N LEU A 417 21.13 -12.49 1.00
CA LEU A 417 20.41 -11.48 1.79
C LEU A 417 21.34 -10.36 2.30
N ASN A 418 22.56 -10.68 2.68
CA ASN A 418 23.51 -9.70 3.21
C ASN A 418 24.08 -8.73 2.16
N ASN A 419 23.92 -9.04 0.85
CA ASN A 419 24.54 -8.26 -0.22
C ASN A 419 23.94 -6.85 -0.33
N ARG A 420 22.59 -6.74 -0.26
CA ARG A 420 21.85 -5.48 -0.41
C ARG A 420 20.59 -5.47 0.45
N TYR A 421 20.73 -5.75 1.73
CA TYR A 421 19.65 -5.70 2.71
C TYR A 421 19.55 -4.30 3.30
N HIS A 422 18.67 -3.46 2.78
CA HIS A 422 18.59 -2.04 3.12
C HIS A 422 17.47 -1.71 4.09
N THR A 423 16.44 -2.56 4.19
CA THR A 423 15.30 -2.23 5.06
C THR A 423 15.68 -2.21 6.54
N ALA A 424 15.18 -1.22 7.24
CA ALA A 424 15.24 -1.13 8.70
C ALA A 424 14.09 -1.87 9.41
N CYS A 425 13.10 -2.33 8.65
CA CYS A 425 11.85 -2.89 9.18
C CYS A 425 11.59 -4.30 8.63
N ASP A 426 10.72 -4.39 7.61
CA ASP A 426 10.34 -5.67 7.01
C ASP A 426 10.80 -5.73 5.55
N PRO A 427 11.15 -6.93 5.04
CA PRO A 427 11.71 -7.12 3.70
C PRO A 427 10.73 -6.70 2.60
N ARG A 428 11.27 -6.06 1.55
CA ARG A 428 10.55 -5.55 0.39
C ARG A 428 10.87 -6.39 -0.86
N LEU A 429 9.93 -6.50 -1.77
CA LEU A 429 10.21 -6.95 -3.12
C LEU A 429 11.11 -5.92 -3.82
N ASN A 430 12.14 -6.37 -4.51
CA ASN A 430 12.93 -5.51 -5.38
C ASN A 430 12.19 -5.19 -6.69
N ALA A 431 12.78 -4.34 -7.53
CA ALA A 431 12.18 -3.92 -8.78
C ALA A 431 11.79 -5.10 -9.70
N GLU A 432 12.68 -6.07 -9.86
CA GLU A 432 12.45 -7.24 -10.72
C GLU A 432 11.37 -8.17 -10.15
N GLN A 433 11.45 -8.51 -8.87
CA GLN A 433 10.41 -9.32 -8.20
C GLN A 433 9.03 -8.66 -8.27
N SER A 434 8.97 -7.32 -8.19
CA SER A 434 7.73 -6.58 -8.31
C SER A 434 7.12 -6.70 -9.70
N ILE A 435 7.95 -6.64 -10.73
CA ILE A 435 7.52 -6.79 -12.11
C ILE A 435 7.13 -8.25 -12.40
N ASP A 436 7.91 -9.22 -11.93
CA ASP A 436 7.55 -10.65 -12.01
C ASP A 436 6.19 -10.91 -11.39
N MET A 437 5.93 -10.34 -10.21
CA MET A 437 4.63 -10.42 -9.54
C MET A 437 3.52 -9.84 -10.40
N ALA A 438 3.75 -8.71 -11.08
CA ALA A 438 2.75 -8.12 -11.97
C ALA A 438 2.39 -9.06 -13.14
N PHE A 439 3.36 -9.77 -13.74
CA PHE A 439 3.09 -10.75 -14.79
C PHE A 439 2.29 -11.94 -14.28
N LEU A 440 2.63 -12.44 -13.08
CA LEU A 440 1.91 -13.55 -12.47
C LEU A 440 0.46 -13.17 -12.11
N ILE A 441 0.23 -11.96 -11.61
CA ILE A 441 -1.12 -11.41 -11.40
C ILE A 441 -1.83 -11.20 -12.74
N ALA A 442 -1.13 -10.75 -13.77
CA ALA A 442 -1.67 -10.57 -15.10
C ALA A 442 -2.24 -11.87 -15.68
N ASP A 443 -1.57 -12.99 -15.46
CA ASP A 443 -2.08 -14.30 -15.88
C ASP A 443 -3.34 -14.71 -15.11
N LEU A 444 -3.42 -14.43 -13.80
CA LEU A 444 -4.63 -14.65 -13.02
C LEU A 444 -5.81 -13.79 -13.50
N LEU A 445 -5.56 -12.52 -13.82
CA LEU A 445 -6.59 -11.63 -14.39
C LEU A 445 -7.10 -12.13 -15.74
N LYS A 446 -6.22 -12.61 -16.63
CA LYS A 446 -6.61 -13.22 -17.91
C LYS A 446 -7.46 -14.48 -17.72
N GLN A 447 -7.06 -15.35 -16.80
CA GLN A 447 -7.80 -16.58 -16.47
C GLN A 447 -9.19 -16.26 -15.91
N GLY A 448 -9.30 -15.30 -15.00
CA GLY A 448 -10.57 -14.83 -14.46
C GLY A 448 -11.52 -14.32 -15.55
N ARG A 449 -11.02 -13.54 -16.51
CA ARG A 449 -11.82 -13.09 -17.66
C ARG A 449 -12.27 -14.22 -18.57
N ALA A 450 -11.44 -15.24 -18.75
CA ALA A 450 -11.78 -16.39 -19.59
C ALA A 450 -12.73 -17.42 -18.90
N GLY A 451 -13.14 -17.17 -17.64
CA GLY A 451 -13.93 -18.13 -16.85
C GLY A 451 -13.17 -19.42 -16.48
N LYS A 452 -11.84 -19.39 -16.54
CA LYS A 452 -10.97 -20.57 -16.36
C LYS A 452 -10.11 -20.45 -15.11
N VAL A 453 -10.68 -20.10 -13.97
CA VAL A 453 -9.96 -20.26 -12.68
C VAL A 453 -10.14 -21.71 -12.25
N SER A 454 -9.08 -22.53 -12.41
CA SER A 454 -9.11 -23.92 -11.87
C SER A 454 -9.08 -23.86 -10.34
N PRO A 455 -9.92 -24.65 -9.65
CA PRO A 455 -9.83 -24.79 -8.20
C PRO A 455 -8.44 -25.32 -7.82
N LEU A 456 -7.91 -24.83 -6.68
CA LEU A 456 -6.69 -25.39 -6.10
C LEU A 456 -6.88 -26.90 -5.87
N PRO A 457 -5.85 -27.73 -6.11
CA PRO A 457 -5.91 -29.10 -5.62
C PRO A 457 -6.02 -29.03 -4.09
N VAL A 458 -7.14 -29.51 -3.56
CA VAL A 458 -7.28 -29.75 -2.13
C VAL A 458 -6.12 -30.66 -1.76
N ALA A 459 -5.25 -30.23 -0.85
CA ALA A 459 -4.18 -31.08 -0.32
C ALA A 459 -4.83 -32.34 0.19
N ALA A 460 -4.62 -33.45 -0.54
CA ALA A 460 -5.02 -34.76 -0.07
C ALA A 460 -4.25 -34.98 1.23
N GLY A 461 -5.00 -35.10 2.34
CA GLY A 461 -4.43 -35.36 3.63
C GLY A 461 -3.49 -36.57 3.58
N LEU A 462 -2.32 -36.41 4.16
CA LEU A 462 -1.48 -37.45 4.72
C LEU A 462 -1.58 -37.37 6.23
#